data_35b65a7c1aceb35cb581333babd5fe83
#
_entry.id   35b65a7c1aceb35cb581333babd5fe83
#
_cell.length_a   1.000
_cell.length_b   1.000
_cell.length_c   1.000
_cell.angle_alpha   90.00
_cell.angle_beta   90.00
_cell.angle_gamma   90.00
#
_symmetry.space_group_name_H-M   'P 1'
#
loop_
_entity.id
_entity.type
_entity.pdbx_description
1 polymer ?
#
loop_
_entity_poly.entity_id
_entity_poly.type
_entity_poly.pdbx_seq_one_letter_code
_entity_poly.pdbx_strand_id
1 'polypeptide(L)'
;MDVSEFSAGRNGRQRKPVISWEMRDGEGSYSSSVDVEEEALLQHRDEDKDESRPKGHTGIGAELGSISLLLFLYVLQGIPLGLAGSIPLILQGKNVSYKDQAYFSFVFWPFSLKLLWAPLVDALYFSRFGRRKSWLVPTQYLLGFFMLYLSATVDSLLESHGGPDIITLTAVFFMLAFLAATQDIAVDGWALTMLSRDNVGYASTCNSVGQTAGYFLGNVLFLALESADFCNSYLRFEPKATGIVTLSGKCRVKENPRQEQKKKKMPLDESQGVIETYKLLVSIIKMPAVFTFCVLLLTAKVGFSAADAVTGLKLVEEGVPKEKLALLAVPMVPLQILLPLLISKYTAGPRPLDVFYKAFPCRLIIGLGYALLVWWTPSTKQEKEFPFYYYAVVLFSYAVHQVALYSMYVATMAFNAKVSDPLIGGTYMTLLNTVTNLGGNWPSTLALWLVDPLTLKECQGAAGQSCDSLEAAEVCGRMGGTCVTSLDGYYVESLVCVLIGFSWWFFLGKRLKSLQDETPSAWQCRTHK
;
A
#
# COMPACT_ATOMS: atom_id res chain seq x y z
N MET A 1 -12.89 -11.52 64.19
CA MET A 1 -13.73 -12.69 64.44
C MET A 1 -13.60 -13.56 63.25
N ASP A 2 -12.62 -14.34 63.22
CA ASP A 2 -12.49 -15.78 63.55
C ASP A 2 -13.02 -16.65 62.43
N VAL A 3 -12.20 -17.33 61.77
CA VAL A 3 -11.25 -18.44 61.96
C VAL A 3 -11.82 -19.76 61.45
N SER A 4 -10.98 -20.48 60.79
CA SER A 4 -10.71 -21.92 60.70
C SER A 4 -11.45 -22.69 59.61
N GLU A 5 -10.68 -23.25 58.66
CA GLU A 5 -9.95 -24.54 58.68
C GLU A 5 -10.85 -25.78 58.53
N PHE A 6 -10.59 -26.59 57.53
CA PHE A 6 -10.15 -27.99 57.53
C PHE A 6 -10.46 -28.64 56.17
N SER A 7 -9.52 -28.98 55.38
CA SER A 7 -8.74 -30.22 55.27
C SER A 7 -9.44 -31.47 54.73
N ALA A 8 -8.76 -32.03 53.75
CA ALA A 8 -8.59 -33.45 53.41
C ALA A 8 -9.62 -34.20 52.54
N GLY A 9 -9.25 -34.44 51.31
CA GLY A 9 -8.88 -35.77 50.81
C GLY A 9 -10.00 -36.72 50.36
N ARG A 10 -9.97 -37.12 49.10
CA ARG A 10 -9.93 -38.54 48.71
C ARG A 10 -9.99 -38.76 47.20
N ASN A 11 -9.05 -39.57 46.73
CA ASN A 11 -8.99 -40.28 45.45
C ASN A 11 -10.32 -40.90 45.03
N GLY A 12 -10.70 -40.71 43.75
CA GLY A 12 -11.74 -41.46 43.08
C GLY A 12 -11.31 -41.78 41.65
N ARG A 13 -10.65 -42.93 41.45
CA ARG A 13 -10.48 -43.58 40.16
C ARG A 13 -11.85 -43.92 39.56
N GLN A 14 -12.25 -43.30 38.46
CA GLN A 14 -13.35 -43.81 37.66
C GLN A 14 -12.80 -44.65 36.49
N ARG A 15 -13.30 -45.91 36.46
CA ARG A 15 -13.02 -46.93 35.45
C ARG A 15 -13.73 -46.58 34.15
N LYS A 16 -13.01 -46.82 33.03
CA LYS A 16 -13.59 -46.80 31.69
C LYS A 16 -14.45 -48.06 31.47
N PRO A 17 -15.58 -47.97 30.74
CA PRO A 17 -16.32 -49.15 30.33
C PRO A 17 -15.61 -49.82 29.15
N VAL A 18 -15.46 -51.15 29.23
CA VAL A 18 -15.00 -52.03 28.20
C VAL A 18 -16.20 -52.36 27.32
N ILE A 19 -16.13 -52.04 26.01
CA ILE A 19 -17.10 -52.53 25.02
C ILE A 19 -16.43 -53.65 24.27
N SER A 20 -16.99 -54.85 24.39
CA SER A 20 -16.65 -56.07 23.65
C SER A 20 -17.27 -56.00 22.23
N TRP A 21 -16.48 -56.29 21.22
CA TRP A 21 -16.95 -56.48 19.85
C TRP A 21 -17.01 -57.95 19.53
N GLU A 22 -18.18 -58.44 19.18
CA GLU A 22 -18.35 -59.75 18.52
C GLU A 22 -18.10 -59.57 17.03
N MET A 23 -17.23 -60.48 16.49
CA MET A 23 -17.04 -60.65 15.06
C MET A 23 -18.27 -61.25 14.40
N ARG A 24 -18.68 -60.69 13.28
CA ARG A 24 -19.49 -61.41 12.29
C ARG A 24 -18.87 -61.21 10.91
N ASP A 25 -18.51 -62.30 10.31
CA ASP A 25 -17.88 -62.43 9.01
C ASP A 25 -18.77 -61.91 7.89
N GLY A 26 -18.16 -61.19 6.92
CA GLY A 26 -18.81 -60.75 5.68
C GLY A 26 -17.77 -60.11 4.77
N GLU A 27 -17.27 -60.88 3.80
CA GLU A 27 -16.33 -60.43 2.76
C GLU A 27 -16.89 -59.25 1.94
N GLY A 28 -16.06 -58.24 1.73
CA GLY A 28 -16.36 -57.12 0.83
C GLY A 28 -15.21 -56.15 0.76
N SER A 29 -14.45 -56.23 -0.32
CA SER A 29 -13.37 -55.33 -0.76
C SER A 29 -13.56 -53.86 -0.41
N TYR A 30 -12.75 -53.34 0.51
CA TYR A 30 -12.48 -51.89 0.69
C TYR A 30 -11.01 -51.68 1.08
N SER A 31 -10.16 -51.60 0.06
CA SER A 31 -8.80 -51.11 0.18
C SER A 31 -8.77 -49.73 -0.40
N SER A 32 -8.77 -48.67 0.44
CA SER A 32 -8.14 -47.37 0.18
C SER A 32 -8.45 -46.25 1.20
N SER A 33 -9.28 -46.48 2.25
CA SER A 33 -9.60 -45.42 3.23
C SER A 33 -8.82 -45.55 4.56
N VAL A 34 -8.15 -46.68 4.78
CA VAL A 34 -7.40 -46.89 6.05
C VAL A 34 -6.02 -46.24 6.01
N ASP A 35 -5.40 -46.17 4.81
CA ASP A 35 -4.05 -45.62 4.66
C ASP A 35 -4.01 -44.12 4.87
N VAL A 36 -5.08 -43.41 4.51
CA VAL A 36 -5.17 -41.94 4.66
C VAL A 36 -5.41 -41.53 6.12
N GLU A 37 -6.15 -42.33 6.88
CA GLU A 37 -6.42 -42.08 8.30
C GLU A 37 -5.21 -42.39 9.19
N GLU A 38 -4.43 -43.43 8.80
CA GLU A 38 -3.20 -43.80 9.48
C GLU A 38 -2.07 -42.79 9.21
N GLU A 39 -1.98 -42.24 8.00
CA GLU A 39 -1.04 -41.15 7.64
C GLU A 39 -1.39 -39.82 8.34
N ALA A 40 -2.68 -39.50 8.45
CA ALA A 40 -3.14 -38.33 9.23
C ALA A 40 -2.87 -38.46 10.74
N LEU A 41 -3.00 -39.70 11.28
CA LEU A 41 -2.67 -40.01 12.68
C LEU A 41 -1.16 -39.99 12.93
N LEU A 42 -0.35 -40.38 11.96
CA LEU A 42 1.11 -40.32 12.03
C LEU A 42 1.60 -38.86 11.96
N GLN A 43 1.01 -38.02 11.12
CA GLN A 43 1.28 -36.59 11.10
C GLN A 43 0.93 -35.90 12.43
N HIS A 44 -0.23 -36.21 13.03
CA HIS A 44 -0.59 -35.71 14.35
C HIS A 44 0.35 -36.23 15.47
N ARG A 45 0.90 -37.44 15.30
CA ARG A 45 1.84 -38.02 16.27
C ARG A 45 3.23 -37.42 16.18
N ASP A 46 3.62 -36.95 15.00
CA ASP A 46 4.89 -36.22 14.81
C ASP A 46 4.77 -34.74 15.22
N GLU A 47 3.59 -34.12 15.14
CA GLU A 47 3.32 -32.79 15.73
C GLU A 47 3.36 -32.83 17.26
N ASP A 48 2.80 -33.87 17.90
CA ASP A 48 2.85 -34.07 19.36
C ASP A 48 4.27 -34.41 19.88
N LYS A 49 5.17 -34.95 19.02
CA LYS A 49 6.57 -35.19 19.40
C LYS A 49 7.44 -33.95 19.29
N ASP A 50 7.05 -32.96 18.47
CA ASP A 50 7.76 -31.67 18.39
C ASP A 50 7.36 -30.72 19.54
N GLU A 51 6.21 -30.96 20.20
CA GLU A 51 5.82 -30.20 21.41
C GLU A 51 6.64 -30.58 22.67
N SER A 52 7.34 -31.73 22.67
CA SER A 52 8.15 -32.18 23.80
C SER A 52 9.62 -31.73 23.78
N ARG A 53 10.05 -30.95 22.74
CA ARG A 53 11.32 -30.22 22.80
C ARG A 53 11.11 -28.98 23.67
N PRO A 54 12.04 -28.68 24.61
CA PRO A 54 11.95 -27.46 25.39
C PRO A 54 11.94 -26.28 24.39
N LYS A 55 10.83 -25.51 24.39
CA LYS A 55 10.70 -24.23 23.69
C LYS A 55 11.74 -23.29 24.29
N GLY A 56 12.99 -23.42 23.85
CA GLY A 56 13.94 -22.32 23.99
C GLY A 56 13.33 -21.16 23.21
N HIS A 57 12.80 -20.16 23.91
CA HIS A 57 12.49 -18.87 23.31
C HIS A 57 13.74 -18.46 22.54
N THR A 58 13.71 -18.57 21.22
CA THR A 58 14.72 -17.98 20.36
C THR A 58 14.55 -16.48 20.53
N GLY A 59 15.34 -15.93 21.43
CA GLY A 59 15.31 -14.49 21.72
C GLY A 59 15.47 -13.73 20.41
N ILE A 60 14.82 -12.58 20.28
CA ILE A 60 14.91 -11.66 19.13
C ILE A 60 16.34 -11.51 18.60
N GLY A 61 17.35 -11.61 19.49
CA GLY A 61 18.76 -11.56 19.14
C GLY A 61 19.25 -12.63 18.16
N ALA A 62 18.65 -13.83 18.17
CA ALA A 62 19.03 -14.92 17.25
C ALA A 62 18.51 -14.68 15.81
N GLU A 63 17.43 -13.91 15.65
CA GLU A 63 16.81 -13.61 14.35
C GLU A 63 17.06 -12.17 13.87
N LEU A 64 17.86 -11.40 14.62
CA LEU A 64 18.15 -10.00 14.29
C LEU A 64 18.73 -9.83 12.87
N GLY A 65 19.55 -10.78 12.43
CA GLY A 65 20.08 -10.80 11.05
C GLY A 65 18.98 -10.96 9.99
N SER A 66 17.99 -11.82 10.24
CA SER A 66 16.83 -12.01 9.35
C SER A 66 15.93 -10.77 9.32
N ILE A 67 15.66 -10.19 10.48
CA ILE A 67 14.88 -8.95 10.63
C ILE A 67 15.57 -7.79 9.92
N SER A 68 16.88 -7.61 10.11
CA SER A 68 17.68 -6.57 9.46
C SER A 68 17.69 -6.74 7.94
N LEU A 69 17.83 -7.97 7.44
CA LEU A 69 17.77 -8.24 6.00
C LEU A 69 16.39 -7.92 5.41
N LEU A 70 15.32 -8.30 6.09
CA LEU A 70 13.95 -7.97 5.67
C LEU A 70 13.73 -6.47 5.63
N LEU A 71 14.12 -5.76 6.68
CA LEU A 71 14.04 -4.31 6.74
C LEU A 71 14.79 -3.67 5.56
N PHE A 72 16.01 -4.12 5.29
CA PHE A 72 16.82 -3.63 4.17
C PHE A 72 16.14 -3.88 2.81
N LEU A 73 15.58 -5.07 2.58
CA LEU A 73 14.86 -5.39 1.34
C LEU A 73 13.63 -4.50 1.13
N TYR A 74 12.88 -4.19 2.19
CA TYR A 74 11.75 -3.28 2.11
C TYR A 74 12.16 -1.81 1.91
N VAL A 75 13.31 -1.39 2.47
CA VAL A 75 13.87 -0.06 2.17
C VAL A 75 14.23 0.03 0.69
N LEU A 76 14.93 -0.97 0.13
CA LEU A 76 15.29 -1.01 -1.30
C LEU A 76 14.05 -0.98 -2.20
N GLN A 77 12.96 -1.61 -1.78
CA GLN A 77 11.67 -1.59 -2.50
C GLN A 77 10.99 -0.23 -2.42
N GLY A 78 11.10 0.45 -1.29
CA GLY A 78 10.48 1.76 -1.06
C GLY A 78 11.11 2.87 -1.91
N ILE A 79 12.40 2.80 -2.25
CA ILE A 79 13.12 3.84 -3.03
C ILE A 79 12.49 4.09 -4.41
N PRO A 80 12.29 3.10 -5.28
CA PRO A 80 11.65 3.34 -6.58
C PRO A 80 10.21 3.84 -6.47
N LEU A 81 9.47 3.42 -5.43
CA LEU A 81 8.12 3.93 -5.15
C LEU A 81 8.14 5.39 -4.73
N GLY A 82 9.09 5.76 -3.87
CA GLY A 82 9.29 7.15 -3.47
C GLY A 82 9.68 8.03 -4.64
N LEU A 83 10.57 7.54 -5.52
CA LEU A 83 10.95 8.24 -6.73
C LEU A 83 9.76 8.44 -7.68
N ALA A 84 8.94 7.40 -7.89
CA ALA A 84 7.69 7.53 -8.64
C ALA A 84 6.73 8.55 -8.01
N GLY A 85 6.68 8.62 -6.67
CA GLY A 85 5.88 9.60 -5.93
C GLY A 85 6.35 11.05 -6.07
N SER A 86 7.62 11.30 -6.42
CA SER A 86 8.16 12.65 -6.64
C SER A 86 7.80 13.21 -8.04
N ILE A 87 7.62 12.35 -9.03
CA ILE A 87 7.41 12.76 -10.43
C ILE A 87 6.18 13.65 -10.62
N PRO A 88 4.99 13.38 -10.04
CA PRO A 88 3.83 14.26 -10.21
C PRO A 88 4.10 15.72 -9.79
N LEU A 89 4.85 15.92 -8.69
CA LEU A 89 5.23 17.27 -8.24
C LEU A 89 6.21 17.95 -9.20
N ILE A 90 7.12 17.18 -9.81
CA ILE A 90 8.05 17.68 -10.83
C ILE A 90 7.28 18.07 -12.11
N LEU A 91 6.36 17.21 -12.56
CA LEU A 91 5.51 17.47 -13.73
C LEU A 91 4.62 18.69 -13.52
N GLN A 92 4.05 18.85 -12.32
CA GLN A 92 3.25 20.03 -11.98
C GLN A 92 4.09 21.31 -12.03
N GLY A 93 5.33 21.27 -11.53
CA GLY A 93 6.26 22.40 -11.65
C GLY A 93 6.64 22.76 -13.10
N LYS A 94 6.41 21.86 -14.07
CA LYS A 94 6.57 22.07 -15.51
C LYS A 94 5.23 22.40 -16.22
N ASN A 95 4.15 22.67 -15.48
CA ASN A 95 2.79 22.98 -15.97
C ASN A 95 2.20 21.89 -16.88
N VAL A 96 2.45 20.63 -16.58
CA VAL A 96 1.87 19.48 -17.29
C VAL A 96 0.39 19.34 -16.91
N SER A 97 -0.47 19.02 -17.88
CA SER A 97 -1.92 18.89 -17.70
C SER A 97 -2.27 17.80 -16.66
N TYR A 98 -3.38 17.95 -15.96
CA TYR A 98 -3.88 16.94 -15.02
C TYR A 98 -4.23 15.63 -15.76
N LYS A 99 -4.70 15.72 -17.00
CA LYS A 99 -4.96 14.56 -17.86
C LYS A 99 -3.69 13.72 -18.06
N ASP A 100 -2.56 14.37 -18.35
CA ASP A 100 -1.27 13.69 -18.53
C ASP A 100 -0.75 13.12 -17.21
N GLN A 101 -0.98 13.80 -16.09
CA GLN A 101 -0.67 13.27 -14.77
C GLN A 101 -1.55 12.07 -14.40
N ALA A 102 -2.80 12.01 -14.89
CA ALA A 102 -3.64 10.84 -14.77
C ALA A 102 -3.05 9.62 -15.51
N TYR A 103 -2.46 9.81 -16.69
CA TYR A 103 -1.69 8.73 -17.35
C TYR A 103 -0.51 8.27 -16.49
N PHE A 104 0.23 9.19 -15.88
CA PHE A 104 1.33 8.81 -14.99
C PHE A 104 0.85 8.05 -13.74
N SER A 105 -0.36 8.30 -13.26
CA SER A 105 -0.90 7.59 -12.07
C SER A 105 -1.03 6.07 -12.27
N PHE A 106 -1.06 5.57 -13.52
CA PHE A 106 -1.03 4.13 -13.81
C PHE A 106 0.23 3.42 -13.29
N VAL A 107 1.30 4.17 -13.02
CA VAL A 107 2.51 3.64 -12.37
C VAL A 107 2.23 2.93 -11.05
N PHE A 108 1.21 3.33 -10.31
CA PHE A 108 0.87 2.72 -9.01
C PHE A 108 -0.06 1.50 -9.12
N TRP A 109 -0.60 1.21 -10.31
CA TRP A 109 -1.54 0.11 -10.52
C TRP A 109 -0.95 -1.29 -10.33
N PRO A 110 0.33 -1.59 -10.62
CA PRO A 110 0.90 -2.92 -10.38
C PRO A 110 0.71 -3.40 -8.95
N PHE A 111 0.87 -2.52 -7.94
CA PHE A 111 0.62 -2.88 -6.54
C PHE A 111 -0.84 -3.22 -6.24
N SER A 112 -1.78 -2.66 -7.01
CA SER A 112 -3.21 -2.95 -6.91
C SER A 112 -3.63 -4.18 -7.71
N LEU A 113 -2.79 -4.66 -8.61
CA LEU A 113 -3.06 -5.79 -9.49
C LEU A 113 -2.15 -6.99 -9.22
N LYS A 114 -1.23 -6.91 -8.25
CA LYS A 114 -0.22 -7.94 -7.96
C LYS A 114 -0.81 -9.34 -7.73
N LEU A 115 -2.07 -9.42 -7.29
CA LEU A 115 -2.78 -10.69 -7.13
C LEU A 115 -2.91 -11.47 -8.43
N LEU A 116 -2.93 -10.79 -9.59
CA LEU A 116 -3.07 -11.46 -10.89
C LEU A 116 -1.88 -12.37 -11.23
N TRP A 117 -0.67 -12.05 -10.73
CA TRP A 117 0.52 -12.86 -10.99
C TRP A 117 1.16 -13.43 -9.72
N ALA A 118 0.64 -13.15 -8.53
CA ALA A 118 1.13 -13.74 -7.30
C ALA A 118 1.16 -15.28 -7.33
N PRO A 119 0.12 -15.98 -7.85
CA PRO A 119 0.16 -17.44 -8.00
C PRO A 119 1.25 -17.92 -8.94
N LEU A 120 1.62 -17.16 -9.98
CA LEU A 120 2.73 -17.50 -10.87
C LEU A 120 4.08 -17.41 -10.13
N VAL A 121 4.27 -16.35 -9.33
CA VAL A 121 5.49 -16.17 -8.51
C VAL A 121 5.65 -17.29 -7.50
N ASP A 122 4.53 -17.81 -6.99
CA ASP A 122 4.53 -18.91 -6.04
C ASP A 122 4.74 -20.29 -6.68
N ALA A 123 4.26 -20.52 -7.90
CA ALA A 123 4.30 -21.80 -8.57
C ALA A 123 5.52 -21.98 -9.48
N LEU A 124 5.99 -20.93 -10.16
CA LEU A 124 7.09 -21.00 -11.10
C LEU A 124 8.41 -20.62 -10.44
N TYR A 125 9.31 -21.58 -10.28
CA TYR A 125 10.65 -21.33 -9.72
C TYR A 125 11.68 -22.34 -10.22
N PHE A 126 12.94 -21.93 -10.21
CA PHE A 126 14.06 -22.81 -10.51
C PHE A 126 14.48 -23.57 -9.25
N SER A 127 14.35 -24.89 -9.24
CA SER A 127 14.66 -25.73 -8.07
C SER A 127 16.10 -25.57 -7.57
N ARG A 128 17.06 -25.20 -8.44
CA ARG A 128 18.47 -24.96 -8.08
C ARG A 128 18.67 -23.70 -7.21
N PHE A 129 17.86 -22.67 -7.42
CA PHE A 129 17.97 -21.40 -6.70
C PHE A 129 17.01 -21.32 -5.50
N GLY A 130 15.99 -22.18 -5.46
CA GLY A 130 14.94 -22.17 -4.47
C GLY A 130 13.82 -21.20 -4.80
N ARG A 131 12.62 -21.42 -4.23
CA ARG A 131 11.34 -20.80 -4.60
C ARG A 131 11.40 -19.26 -4.57
N ARG A 132 11.88 -18.68 -3.48
CA ARG A 132 11.87 -17.21 -3.30
C ARG A 132 13.03 -16.50 -4.00
N LYS A 133 14.23 -17.06 -3.96
CA LYS A 133 15.42 -16.50 -4.61
C LYS A 133 15.28 -16.47 -6.14
N SER A 134 14.52 -17.40 -6.74
CA SER A 134 14.28 -17.45 -8.18
C SER A 134 13.59 -16.21 -8.74
N TRP A 135 12.81 -15.53 -7.93
CA TRP A 135 12.15 -14.27 -8.29
C TRP A 135 12.88 -13.05 -7.73
N LEU A 136 13.34 -13.11 -6.48
CA LEU A 136 13.96 -11.98 -5.82
C LEU A 136 15.24 -11.51 -6.53
N VAL A 137 16.12 -12.45 -6.89
CA VAL A 137 17.41 -12.09 -7.51
C VAL A 137 17.24 -11.47 -8.90
N PRO A 138 16.50 -12.07 -9.85
CA PRO A 138 16.28 -11.44 -11.16
C PRO A 138 15.56 -10.10 -11.07
N THR A 139 14.56 -9.98 -10.20
CA THR A 139 13.83 -8.69 -10.05
C THR A 139 14.72 -7.59 -9.51
N GLN A 140 15.64 -7.87 -8.57
CA GLN A 140 16.62 -6.89 -8.07
C GLN A 140 17.59 -6.43 -9.17
N TYR A 141 18.11 -7.34 -9.98
CA TYR A 141 18.98 -6.98 -11.10
C TYR A 141 18.25 -6.15 -12.14
N LEU A 142 17.00 -6.51 -12.48
CA LEU A 142 16.17 -5.76 -13.41
C LEU A 142 15.82 -4.37 -12.86
N LEU A 143 15.46 -4.27 -11.57
CA LEU A 143 15.24 -2.98 -10.90
C LEU A 143 16.49 -2.09 -11.00
N GLY A 144 17.67 -2.65 -10.69
CA GLY A 144 18.95 -1.93 -10.81
C GLY A 144 19.21 -1.46 -12.23
N PHE A 145 18.96 -2.31 -13.23
CA PHE A 145 19.12 -1.96 -14.65
C PHE A 145 18.16 -0.84 -15.07
N PHE A 146 16.86 -0.94 -14.72
CA PHE A 146 15.87 0.10 -15.04
C PHE A 146 16.18 1.42 -14.32
N MET A 147 16.69 1.37 -13.07
CA MET A 147 17.13 2.57 -12.36
C MET A 147 18.34 3.23 -13.05
N LEU A 148 19.30 2.44 -13.58
CA LEU A 148 20.43 2.95 -14.35
C LEU A 148 19.97 3.53 -15.70
N TYR A 149 19.05 2.86 -16.39
CA TYR A 149 18.45 3.35 -17.61
C TYR A 149 17.73 4.68 -17.39
N LEU A 150 16.87 4.75 -16.36
CA LEU A 150 16.17 5.97 -15.98
C LEU A 150 17.16 7.09 -15.66
N SER A 151 18.20 6.80 -14.89
CA SER A 151 19.26 7.77 -14.56
C SER A 151 19.97 8.35 -15.81
N ALA A 152 20.02 7.61 -16.91
CA ALA A 152 20.64 8.07 -18.14
C ALA A 152 19.69 8.83 -19.09
N THR A 153 18.36 8.60 -18.97
CA THR A 153 17.39 9.05 -19.97
C THR A 153 16.37 10.04 -19.43
N VAL A 154 16.20 10.14 -18.11
CA VAL A 154 15.11 10.91 -17.50
C VAL A 154 15.18 12.41 -17.82
N ASP A 155 16.36 13.01 -17.86
CA ASP A 155 16.51 14.43 -18.19
C ASP A 155 16.03 14.70 -19.63
N SER A 156 16.38 13.81 -20.58
CA SER A 156 15.91 13.90 -21.97
C SER A 156 14.40 13.69 -22.12
N LEU A 157 13.80 12.85 -21.24
CA LEU A 157 12.35 12.60 -21.20
C LEU A 157 11.57 13.78 -20.60
N LEU A 158 12.17 14.49 -19.65
CA LEU A 158 11.57 15.66 -19.01
C LEU A 158 11.79 16.98 -19.78
N GLU A 159 12.81 17.04 -20.66
CA GLU A 159 13.22 18.25 -21.42
C GLU A 159 13.09 18.09 -22.92
N SER A 160 12.20 17.22 -23.40
CA SER A 160 11.93 17.03 -24.82
C SER A 160 11.41 18.31 -25.48
N HIS A 161 11.76 18.55 -26.77
CA HIS A 161 11.41 19.74 -27.54
C HIS A 161 9.90 20.05 -27.68
N GLY A 162 9.01 19.11 -27.25
CA GLY A 162 7.55 19.28 -27.27
C GLY A 162 6.90 19.23 -25.86
N GLY A 163 7.68 19.28 -24.80
CA GLY A 163 7.25 19.03 -23.43
C GLY A 163 7.68 17.64 -22.93
N PRO A 164 7.42 17.28 -21.65
CA PRO A 164 7.77 15.97 -21.08
C PRO A 164 7.11 14.81 -21.85
N ASP A 165 7.87 13.77 -22.18
CA ASP A 165 7.33 12.53 -22.77
C ASP A 165 6.70 11.65 -21.67
N ILE A 166 5.42 11.96 -21.38
CA ILE A 166 4.66 11.31 -20.29
C ILE A 166 4.45 9.81 -20.57
N ILE A 167 4.28 9.43 -21.83
CA ILE A 167 3.99 8.03 -22.19
C ILE A 167 5.21 7.16 -21.90
N THR A 168 6.38 7.53 -22.38
CA THR A 168 7.63 6.80 -22.15
C THR A 168 7.99 6.82 -20.65
N LEU A 169 7.86 7.97 -20.00
CA LEU A 169 8.09 8.11 -18.57
C LEU A 169 7.19 7.16 -17.75
N THR A 170 5.89 7.14 -18.06
CA THR A 170 4.92 6.24 -17.42
C THR A 170 5.27 4.78 -17.66
N ALA A 171 5.65 4.41 -18.89
CA ALA A 171 6.01 3.03 -19.22
C ALA A 171 7.22 2.53 -18.41
N VAL A 172 8.28 3.35 -18.31
CA VAL A 172 9.49 3.00 -17.54
C VAL A 172 9.19 2.88 -16.05
N PHE A 173 8.48 3.84 -15.46
CA PHE A 173 8.10 3.80 -14.06
C PHE A 173 7.07 2.68 -13.76
N PHE A 174 6.17 2.37 -14.71
CA PHE A 174 5.26 1.23 -14.58
C PHE A 174 6.03 -0.09 -14.50
N MET A 175 7.06 -0.27 -15.33
CA MET A 175 7.91 -1.46 -15.26
C MET A 175 8.69 -1.55 -13.95
N LEU A 176 9.21 -0.42 -13.44
CA LEU A 176 9.83 -0.36 -12.12
C LEU A 176 8.85 -0.77 -11.02
N ALA A 177 7.64 -0.22 -11.04
CA ALA A 177 6.60 -0.56 -10.06
C ALA A 177 6.13 -2.02 -10.18
N PHE A 178 6.06 -2.57 -11.40
CA PHE A 178 5.73 -3.98 -11.63
C PHE A 178 6.81 -4.91 -11.04
N LEU A 179 8.08 -4.59 -11.25
CA LEU A 179 9.19 -5.34 -10.67
C LEU A 179 9.21 -5.21 -9.14
N ALA A 180 8.97 -4.02 -8.60
CA ALA A 180 8.87 -3.80 -7.15
C ALA A 180 7.69 -4.56 -6.54
N ALA A 181 6.52 -4.61 -7.19
CA ALA A 181 5.37 -5.38 -6.74
C ALA A 181 5.63 -6.90 -6.82
N THR A 182 6.39 -7.36 -7.81
CA THR A 182 6.82 -8.77 -7.92
C THR A 182 7.82 -9.12 -6.82
N GLN A 183 8.75 -8.23 -6.52
CA GLN A 183 9.66 -8.37 -5.39
C GLN A 183 8.89 -8.45 -4.06
N ASP A 184 7.88 -7.61 -3.87
CA ASP A 184 7.02 -7.58 -2.68
C ASP A 184 6.38 -8.93 -2.41
N ILE A 185 5.81 -9.57 -3.44
CA ILE A 185 5.25 -10.94 -3.33
C ILE A 185 6.32 -11.93 -2.85
N ALA A 186 7.53 -11.86 -3.41
CA ALA A 186 8.61 -12.78 -3.07
C ALA A 186 9.15 -12.55 -1.65
N VAL A 187 9.30 -11.29 -1.23
CA VAL A 187 9.80 -10.90 0.11
C VAL A 187 8.77 -11.23 1.18
N ASP A 188 7.50 -10.89 0.98
CA ASP A 188 6.41 -11.20 1.90
C ASP A 188 6.33 -12.72 2.16
N GLY A 189 6.39 -13.51 1.10
CA GLY A 189 6.41 -14.97 1.24
C GLY A 189 7.70 -15.51 1.87
N TRP A 190 8.83 -14.81 1.73
CA TRP A 190 10.09 -15.20 2.38
C TRP A 190 10.09 -14.85 3.86
N ALA A 191 9.54 -13.72 4.24
CA ALA A 191 9.40 -13.28 5.63
C ALA A 191 8.70 -14.32 6.50
N LEU A 192 7.63 -14.96 5.98
CA LEU A 192 6.89 -16.02 6.67
C LEU A 192 7.71 -17.30 6.91
N THR A 193 8.80 -17.51 6.14
CA THR A 193 9.66 -18.70 6.26
C THR A 193 10.98 -18.40 6.97
N MET A 194 11.41 -17.13 7.02
CA MET A 194 12.66 -16.71 7.68
C MET A 194 12.51 -16.52 9.18
N LEU A 195 11.34 -16.08 9.61
CA LEU A 195 11.06 -15.78 11.01
C LEU A 195 10.35 -16.96 11.67
N SER A 196 10.63 -17.17 12.96
CA SER A 196 9.87 -18.12 13.78
C SER A 196 8.43 -17.67 13.96
N ARG A 197 7.52 -18.59 14.29
CA ARG A 197 6.10 -18.27 14.53
C ARG A 197 5.91 -17.17 15.59
N ASP A 198 6.75 -17.14 16.60
CA ASP A 198 6.71 -16.13 17.68
C ASP A 198 7.10 -14.74 17.17
N ASN A 199 7.95 -14.64 16.15
CA ASN A 199 8.52 -13.40 15.63
C ASN A 199 7.94 -12.97 14.27
N VAL A 200 7.02 -13.73 13.66
CA VAL A 200 6.40 -13.41 12.35
C VAL A 200 5.73 -12.02 12.34
N GLY A 201 5.24 -11.55 13.48
CA GLY A 201 4.69 -10.19 13.61
C GLY A 201 5.67 -9.08 13.23
N TYR A 202 7.00 -9.30 13.37
CA TYR A 202 8.01 -8.33 12.94
C TYR A 202 8.11 -8.19 11.43
N ALA A 203 7.63 -9.15 10.63
CA ALA A 203 7.61 -9.04 9.17
C ALA A 203 6.78 -7.84 8.70
N SER A 204 5.58 -7.65 9.26
CA SER A 204 4.71 -6.52 8.94
C SER A 204 5.32 -5.18 9.40
N THR A 205 6.01 -5.19 10.54
CA THR A 205 6.72 -4.01 11.04
C THR A 205 7.88 -3.64 10.11
N CYS A 206 8.70 -4.62 9.69
CA CYS A 206 9.77 -4.41 8.72
C CYS A 206 9.24 -3.88 7.39
N ASN A 207 8.11 -4.41 6.91
CA ASN A 207 7.44 -3.92 5.70
C ASN A 207 7.05 -2.45 5.86
N SER A 208 6.26 -2.10 6.87
CA SER A 208 5.79 -0.73 7.07
C SER A 208 6.93 0.26 7.27
N VAL A 209 7.89 -0.03 8.16
CA VAL A 209 9.02 0.85 8.46
C VAL A 209 9.98 0.92 7.27
N GLY A 210 10.31 -0.21 6.66
CA GLY A 210 11.24 -0.28 5.53
C GLY A 210 10.70 0.46 4.30
N GLN A 211 9.46 0.20 3.91
CA GLN A 211 8.84 0.90 2.77
C GLN A 211 8.71 2.40 3.04
N THR A 212 8.31 2.81 4.25
CA THR A 212 8.21 4.23 4.61
C THR A 212 9.59 4.91 4.55
N ALA A 213 10.64 4.28 5.09
CA ALA A 213 11.99 4.81 5.02
C ALA A 213 12.50 4.89 3.57
N GLY A 214 12.29 3.84 2.77
CA GLY A 214 12.64 3.82 1.35
C GLY A 214 11.89 4.87 0.55
N TYR A 215 10.59 5.02 0.77
CA TYR A 215 9.77 6.05 0.15
C TYR A 215 10.27 7.46 0.51
N PHE A 216 10.61 7.69 1.77
CA PHE A 216 11.20 8.94 2.21
C PHE A 216 12.52 9.25 1.48
N LEU A 217 13.42 8.26 1.35
CA LEU A 217 14.68 8.41 0.62
C LEU A 217 14.44 8.74 -0.87
N GLY A 218 13.51 8.04 -1.51
CA GLY A 218 13.22 8.22 -2.94
C GLY A 218 12.40 9.47 -3.25
N ASN A 219 11.56 9.94 -2.36
CA ASN A 219 10.69 11.10 -2.58
C ASN A 219 11.30 12.38 -1.99
N VAL A 220 11.41 12.43 -0.68
CA VAL A 220 11.72 13.67 0.03
C VAL A 220 13.19 14.06 -0.11
N LEU A 221 14.08 13.11 0.18
CA LEU A 221 15.52 13.37 0.11
C LEU A 221 15.95 13.64 -1.35
N PHE A 222 15.36 12.90 -2.29
CA PHE A 222 15.62 13.11 -3.71
C PHE A 222 15.18 14.52 -4.15
N LEU A 223 13.93 14.93 -3.92
CA LEU A 223 13.42 16.27 -4.28
C LEU A 223 14.22 17.40 -3.62
N ALA A 224 14.63 17.23 -2.36
CA ALA A 224 15.45 18.20 -1.67
C ALA A 224 16.84 18.34 -2.31
N LEU A 225 17.48 17.23 -2.66
CA LEU A 225 18.83 17.23 -3.25
C LEU A 225 18.84 17.56 -4.75
N GLU A 226 17.72 17.40 -5.46
CA GLU A 226 17.53 17.81 -6.86
C GLU A 226 17.38 19.33 -6.97
N SER A 227 16.78 19.99 -5.97
CA SER A 227 16.59 21.43 -5.95
C SER A 227 17.91 22.18 -5.80
N ALA A 228 18.23 23.06 -6.78
CA ALA A 228 19.39 23.95 -6.69
C ALA A 228 19.23 24.95 -5.54
N ASP A 229 18.04 25.49 -5.32
CA ASP A 229 17.75 26.49 -4.28
C ASP A 229 17.94 25.90 -2.88
N PHE A 230 17.43 24.69 -2.64
CA PHE A 230 17.63 24.00 -1.37
C PHE A 230 19.11 23.70 -1.12
N CYS A 231 19.80 23.16 -2.12
CA CYS A 231 21.23 22.83 -2.00
C CYS A 231 22.09 24.07 -1.74
N ASN A 232 21.80 25.17 -2.42
CA ASN A 232 22.53 26.43 -2.27
C ASN A 232 22.25 27.11 -0.92
N SER A 233 21.04 26.93 -0.37
CA SER A 233 20.65 27.54 0.92
C SER A 233 21.17 26.78 2.13
N TYR A 234 21.29 25.43 2.06
CA TYR A 234 21.55 24.58 3.23
C TYR A 234 22.77 23.68 3.14
N LEU A 235 23.25 23.36 1.93
CA LEU A 235 24.28 22.29 1.76
C LEU A 235 25.55 22.74 1.04
N ARG A 236 25.54 23.92 0.39
CA ARG A 236 26.69 24.41 -0.38
C ARG A 236 27.15 25.76 0.14
N PHE A 237 28.47 25.94 0.10
CA PHE A 237 29.09 27.25 0.35
C PHE A 237 29.15 28.13 -0.92
N GLU A 238 29.19 27.49 -2.11
CA GLU A 238 29.19 28.18 -3.39
C GLU A 238 27.92 27.85 -4.18
N PRO A 239 27.12 28.84 -4.61
CA PRO A 239 25.89 28.59 -5.37
C PRO A 239 26.19 27.95 -6.74
N LYS A 240 25.39 26.94 -7.12
CA LYS A 240 25.40 26.30 -8.44
C LYS A 240 23.98 26.25 -9.00
N ALA A 241 23.86 26.25 -10.35
CA ALA A 241 22.59 26.21 -11.04
C ALA A 241 21.87 24.84 -10.98
N THR A 242 22.53 23.80 -10.45
CA THR A 242 21.96 22.42 -10.38
C THR A 242 21.97 21.89 -8.96
N GLY A 243 21.08 20.95 -8.63
CA GLY A 243 21.08 20.20 -7.37
C GLY A 243 22.36 19.39 -7.13
N ILE A 244 22.50 18.76 -5.98
CA ILE A 244 23.62 17.84 -5.66
C ILE A 244 23.36 16.48 -6.32
N VAL A 245 22.09 16.06 -6.35
CA VAL A 245 21.63 14.85 -7.02
C VAL A 245 20.76 15.30 -8.19
N THR A 246 21.08 14.87 -9.38
CA THR A 246 20.19 14.94 -10.56
C THR A 246 19.56 13.57 -10.72
N LEU A 247 18.38 13.51 -11.35
CA LEU A 247 17.74 12.24 -11.70
C LEU A 247 18.69 11.32 -12.49
N SER A 248 19.66 11.90 -13.21
CA SER A 248 20.72 11.20 -13.94
C SER A 248 21.94 10.78 -13.08
N GLY A 249 21.96 11.09 -11.79
CA GLY A 249 23.09 10.79 -10.90
C GLY A 249 23.27 9.29 -10.64
N LYS A 250 24.49 8.78 -10.93
CA LYS A 250 24.86 7.36 -10.81
C LYS A 250 24.75 6.83 -9.39
N CYS A 251 23.72 6.07 -9.06
CA CYS A 251 23.70 5.19 -7.91
C CYS A 251 24.50 3.90 -8.19
N ARG A 252 25.74 3.86 -7.76
CA ARG A 252 26.60 2.66 -7.80
C ARG A 252 26.50 1.96 -6.44
N VAL A 253 25.59 1.00 -6.29
CA VAL A 253 25.54 0.11 -5.13
C VAL A 253 26.44 -1.10 -5.40
N LYS A 254 27.49 -1.25 -4.61
CA LYS A 254 28.33 -2.45 -4.60
C LYS A 254 27.71 -3.48 -3.67
N GLU A 255 27.16 -4.54 -4.20
CA GLU A 255 26.73 -5.70 -3.41
C GLU A 255 27.92 -6.64 -3.15
N ASN A 256 28.06 -7.03 -1.89
CA ASN A 256 28.95 -8.11 -1.47
C ASN A 256 28.12 -9.39 -1.31
N PRO A 257 28.39 -10.46 -2.05
CA PRO A 257 27.71 -11.73 -1.85
C PRO A 257 28.39 -12.50 -0.72
N ARG A 258 27.76 -12.65 0.42
CA ARG A 258 28.22 -13.62 1.44
C ARG A 258 27.08 -14.28 2.20
N GLN A 259 27.18 -15.59 2.13
CA GLN A 259 26.80 -16.68 3.04
C GLN A 259 25.49 -17.42 2.76
N GLU A 260 25.70 -18.52 2.03
CA GLU A 260 24.82 -19.69 2.07
C GLU A 260 25.01 -20.46 3.37
N GLN A 261 23.94 -20.56 4.16
CA GLN A 261 23.83 -21.67 5.11
C GLN A 261 22.95 -22.76 4.50
N LYS A 262 23.56 -23.93 4.32
CA LYS A 262 22.87 -25.18 3.96
C LYS A 262 21.85 -25.52 5.03
N LYS A 263 20.56 -25.35 4.76
CA LYS A 263 19.47 -25.97 5.53
C LYS A 263 18.95 -27.20 4.78
N LYS A 264 18.78 -28.27 5.57
CA LYS A 264 18.24 -29.58 5.19
C LYS A 264 16.99 -29.46 4.31
N LYS A 265 16.96 -30.26 3.26
CA LYS A 265 15.77 -30.52 2.44
C LYS A 265 14.64 -31.03 3.34
N MET A 266 13.57 -30.26 3.46
CA MET A 266 12.26 -30.82 3.74
C MET A 266 11.66 -31.34 2.41
N PRO A 267 10.94 -32.48 2.42
CA PRO A 267 10.29 -32.97 1.23
C PRO A 267 9.29 -31.92 0.72
N LEU A 268 9.35 -31.64 -0.57
CA LEU A 268 8.36 -30.81 -1.25
C LEU A 268 7.04 -31.57 -1.24
N ASP A 269 6.09 -31.03 -0.49
CA ASP A 269 4.69 -31.31 -0.73
C ASP A 269 4.26 -30.60 -2.02
N GLU A 270 3.46 -31.31 -2.80
CA GLU A 270 3.11 -31.00 -4.18
C GLU A 270 2.60 -29.57 -4.33
N SER A 271 3.19 -28.85 -5.28
CA SER A 271 2.68 -27.59 -5.80
C SER A 271 1.18 -27.70 -6.06
N GLN A 272 0.35 -27.10 -5.22
CA GLN A 272 -1.01 -26.78 -5.62
C GLN A 272 -0.89 -26.04 -6.96
N GLY A 273 -1.43 -26.62 -8.01
CA GLY A 273 -1.24 -26.12 -9.36
C GLY A 273 -1.72 -24.68 -9.45
N VAL A 274 -1.05 -23.84 -10.25
CA VAL A 274 -1.42 -22.42 -10.48
C VAL A 274 -2.94 -22.29 -10.69
N ILE A 275 -3.52 -23.22 -11.44
CA ILE A 275 -4.96 -23.26 -11.75
C ILE A 275 -5.81 -23.44 -10.49
N GLU A 276 -5.36 -24.24 -9.53
CA GLU A 276 -6.10 -24.47 -8.27
C GLU A 276 -6.10 -23.22 -7.40
N THR A 277 -4.98 -22.49 -7.34
CA THR A 277 -4.90 -21.21 -6.63
C THR A 277 -5.82 -20.17 -7.24
N TYR A 278 -5.92 -20.09 -8.59
CA TYR A 278 -6.89 -19.20 -9.24
C TYR A 278 -8.34 -19.64 -9.01
N LYS A 279 -8.64 -20.94 -9.05
CA LYS A 279 -9.98 -21.46 -8.71
C LYS A 279 -10.36 -21.11 -7.27
N LEU A 280 -9.40 -21.24 -6.35
CA LEU A 280 -9.59 -20.86 -4.94
C LEU A 280 -9.91 -19.37 -4.81
N LEU A 281 -9.15 -18.48 -5.47
CA LEU A 281 -9.40 -17.03 -5.49
C LEU A 281 -10.81 -16.71 -5.99
N VAL A 282 -11.23 -17.33 -7.10
CA VAL A 282 -12.58 -17.15 -7.64
C VAL A 282 -13.65 -17.63 -6.65
N SER A 283 -13.41 -18.73 -5.95
CA SER A 283 -14.32 -19.24 -4.93
C SER A 283 -14.44 -18.29 -3.73
N ILE A 284 -13.34 -17.69 -3.29
CA ILE A 284 -13.32 -16.69 -2.22
C ILE A 284 -14.13 -15.46 -2.63
N ILE A 285 -13.90 -14.91 -3.83
CA ILE A 285 -14.60 -13.71 -4.32
C ILE A 285 -16.11 -13.96 -4.47
N LYS A 286 -16.52 -15.19 -4.83
CA LYS A 286 -17.94 -15.56 -4.95
C LYS A 286 -18.68 -15.65 -3.62
N MET A 287 -18.01 -15.67 -2.49
CA MET A 287 -18.68 -15.64 -1.18
C MET A 287 -19.41 -14.31 -0.99
N PRO A 288 -20.71 -14.29 -0.63
CA PRO A 288 -21.51 -13.06 -0.59
C PRO A 288 -20.96 -11.98 0.36
N ALA A 289 -20.41 -12.39 1.52
CA ALA A 289 -19.80 -11.47 2.47
C ALA A 289 -18.53 -10.82 1.88
N VAL A 290 -17.66 -11.62 1.25
CA VAL A 290 -16.43 -11.16 0.61
C VAL A 290 -16.73 -10.27 -0.58
N PHE A 291 -17.64 -10.68 -1.46
CA PHE A 291 -18.06 -9.88 -2.62
C PHE A 291 -18.60 -8.51 -2.18
N THR A 292 -19.51 -8.51 -1.20
CA THR A 292 -20.06 -7.26 -0.64
C THR A 292 -18.94 -6.38 -0.07
N PHE A 293 -18.01 -6.96 0.69
CA PHE A 293 -16.89 -6.23 1.27
C PHE A 293 -15.96 -5.67 0.20
N CYS A 294 -15.64 -6.45 -0.82
CA CYS A 294 -14.83 -5.98 -1.97
C CYS A 294 -15.47 -4.79 -2.69
N VAL A 295 -16.78 -4.85 -2.96
CA VAL A 295 -17.51 -3.73 -3.60
C VAL A 295 -17.48 -2.49 -2.72
N LEU A 296 -17.68 -2.64 -1.41
CA LEU A 296 -17.59 -1.53 -0.45
C LEU A 296 -16.18 -0.93 -0.40
N LEU A 297 -15.12 -1.74 -0.39
CA LEU A 297 -13.73 -1.27 -0.42
C LEU A 297 -13.41 -0.53 -1.72
N LEU A 298 -13.88 -1.03 -2.86
CA LEU A 298 -13.65 -0.41 -4.17
C LEU A 298 -14.31 0.97 -4.29
N THR A 299 -15.42 1.21 -3.60
CA THR A 299 -16.20 2.45 -3.72
C THR A 299 -15.97 3.45 -2.57
N ALA A 300 -15.49 2.98 -1.42
CA ALA A 300 -15.37 3.80 -0.21
C ALA A 300 -14.46 5.03 -0.38
N LYS A 301 -13.41 4.93 -1.19
CA LYS A 301 -12.40 5.99 -1.29
C LYS A 301 -12.69 7.03 -2.37
N VAL A 302 -13.77 6.89 -3.13
CA VAL A 302 -14.19 7.87 -4.14
C VAL A 302 -14.38 9.26 -3.51
N GLY A 303 -14.95 9.33 -2.30
CA GLY A 303 -15.16 10.58 -1.58
C GLY A 303 -13.88 11.34 -1.20
N PHE A 304 -12.71 10.73 -1.28
CA PHE A 304 -11.42 11.32 -0.89
C PHE A 304 -10.49 11.56 -2.08
N SER A 305 -10.86 11.12 -3.29
CA SER A 305 -9.96 11.05 -4.45
C SER A 305 -9.42 12.40 -4.86
N ALA A 306 -10.23 13.45 -4.91
CA ALA A 306 -9.78 14.81 -5.22
C ALA A 306 -8.80 15.33 -4.16
N ALA A 307 -9.11 15.13 -2.88
CA ALA A 307 -8.24 15.55 -1.78
C ALA A 307 -6.90 14.81 -1.77
N ASP A 308 -6.91 13.50 -2.03
CA ASP A 308 -5.70 12.66 -1.99
C ASP A 308 -4.80 12.86 -3.22
N ALA A 309 -5.38 13.02 -4.42
CA ALA A 309 -4.63 13.03 -5.67
C ALA A 309 -4.28 14.43 -6.17
N VAL A 310 -5.15 15.42 -5.97
CA VAL A 310 -5.05 16.72 -6.63
C VAL A 310 -4.53 17.83 -5.71
N THR A 311 -4.84 17.80 -4.41
CA THR A 311 -4.50 18.90 -3.49
C THR A 311 -3.01 19.29 -3.52
N GLY A 312 -2.11 18.29 -3.47
CA GLY A 312 -0.66 18.54 -3.50
C GLY A 312 -0.20 19.24 -4.78
N LEU A 313 -0.79 18.83 -5.91
CA LEU A 313 -0.50 19.40 -7.22
C LEU A 313 -1.01 20.86 -7.32
N LYS A 314 -2.22 21.10 -6.81
CA LYS A 314 -2.79 22.46 -6.75
C LYS A 314 -1.96 23.42 -5.91
N LEU A 315 -1.44 22.98 -4.76
CA LEU A 315 -0.54 23.80 -3.96
C LEU A 315 0.73 24.22 -4.74
N VAL A 316 1.27 23.30 -5.54
CA VAL A 316 2.42 23.61 -6.42
C VAL A 316 2.02 24.57 -7.54
N GLU A 317 0.85 24.38 -8.17
CA GLU A 317 0.30 25.28 -9.18
C GLU A 317 0.12 26.70 -8.65
N GLU A 318 -0.34 26.85 -7.40
CA GLU A 318 -0.48 28.15 -6.72
C GLU A 318 0.88 28.76 -6.29
N GLY A 319 1.98 28.10 -6.63
CA GLY A 319 3.35 28.59 -6.46
C GLY A 319 4.04 28.19 -5.17
N VAL A 320 3.52 27.20 -4.45
CA VAL A 320 4.24 26.61 -3.30
C VAL A 320 5.42 25.79 -3.82
N PRO A 321 6.68 26.04 -3.38
CA PRO A 321 7.83 25.28 -3.84
C PRO A 321 7.68 23.78 -3.52
N LYS A 322 7.81 22.94 -4.55
CA LYS A 322 7.68 21.47 -4.44
C LYS A 322 8.62 20.88 -3.38
N GLU A 323 9.83 21.45 -3.25
CA GLU A 323 10.84 21.02 -2.29
C GLU A 323 10.42 21.29 -0.86
N LYS A 324 9.87 22.48 -0.60
CA LYS A 324 9.35 22.83 0.73
C LYS A 324 8.15 21.97 1.09
N LEU A 325 7.26 21.71 0.12
CA LEU A 325 6.11 20.81 0.32
C LEU A 325 6.57 19.37 0.62
N ALA A 326 7.58 18.85 -0.10
CA ALA A 326 8.16 17.55 0.17
C ALA A 326 8.85 17.48 1.57
N LEU A 327 9.54 18.55 1.97
CA LEU A 327 10.18 18.63 3.29
C LEU A 327 9.18 18.59 4.46
N LEU A 328 7.93 19.03 4.25
CA LEU A 328 6.86 18.90 5.25
C LEU A 328 6.53 17.42 5.54
N ALA A 329 6.92 16.49 4.69
CA ALA A 329 6.78 15.07 4.97
C ALA A 329 7.76 14.56 6.05
N VAL A 330 8.90 15.25 6.27
CA VAL A 330 9.93 14.83 7.26
C VAL A 330 9.33 14.71 8.68
N PRO A 331 8.69 15.74 9.24
CA PRO A 331 8.07 15.64 10.57
C PRO A 331 6.85 14.70 10.58
N MET A 332 6.32 14.29 9.42
CA MET A 332 5.23 13.30 9.33
C MET A 332 5.72 11.87 9.50
N VAL A 333 6.99 11.55 9.23
CA VAL A 333 7.52 10.16 9.33
C VAL A 333 7.36 9.58 10.75
N PRO A 334 7.75 10.25 11.83
CA PRO A 334 7.48 9.76 13.19
C PRO A 334 5.97 9.56 13.44
N LEU A 335 5.14 10.45 12.96
CA LEU A 335 3.69 10.35 13.09
C LEU A 335 3.15 9.11 12.36
N GLN A 336 3.60 8.83 11.15
CA GLN A 336 3.22 7.67 10.34
C GLN A 336 3.65 6.34 10.99
N ILE A 337 4.73 6.33 11.76
CA ILE A 337 5.18 5.15 12.51
C ILE A 337 4.37 4.98 13.81
N LEU A 338 4.10 6.07 14.52
CA LEU A 338 3.43 6.02 15.83
C LEU A 338 1.91 5.82 15.70
N LEU A 339 1.27 6.39 14.69
CA LEU A 339 -0.19 6.31 14.51
C LEU A 339 -0.70 4.87 14.44
N PRO A 340 -0.15 3.95 13.63
CA PRO A 340 -0.60 2.56 13.61
C PRO A 340 -0.50 1.88 14.97
N LEU A 341 0.55 2.16 15.75
CA LEU A 341 0.73 1.60 17.09
C LEU A 341 -0.32 2.12 18.08
N LEU A 342 -0.67 3.40 18.00
CA LEU A 342 -1.70 4.00 18.85
C LEU A 342 -3.10 3.51 18.48
N ILE A 343 -3.40 3.48 17.18
CA ILE A 343 -4.71 3.10 16.64
C ILE A 343 -4.95 1.59 16.84
N SER A 344 -3.90 0.75 16.79
CA SER A 344 -4.02 -0.69 16.98
C SER A 344 -4.71 -1.06 18.29
N LYS A 345 -4.54 -0.27 19.35
CA LYS A 345 -5.23 -0.44 20.63
C LYS A 345 -6.76 -0.38 20.51
N TYR A 346 -7.27 0.44 19.57
CA TYR A 346 -8.70 0.61 19.34
C TYR A 346 -9.26 -0.39 18.31
N THR A 347 -8.39 -0.96 17.47
CA THR A 347 -8.78 -1.90 16.40
C THR A 347 -8.51 -3.37 16.76
N ALA A 348 -7.79 -3.64 17.84
CA ALA A 348 -7.54 -5.00 18.34
C ALA A 348 -8.81 -5.70 18.88
N GLY A 349 -9.90 -4.95 19.11
CA GLY A 349 -11.17 -5.46 19.62
C GLY A 349 -12.00 -6.20 18.57
N PRO A 350 -13.20 -6.68 18.95
CA PRO A 350 -14.07 -7.45 18.08
C PRO A 350 -14.61 -6.65 16.87
N ARG A 351 -14.64 -5.32 16.96
CA ARG A 351 -15.27 -4.42 15.99
C ARG A 351 -14.35 -3.35 15.41
N PRO A 352 -13.33 -3.71 14.62
CA PRO A 352 -12.35 -2.77 14.08
C PRO A 352 -12.97 -1.75 13.08
N LEU A 353 -14.00 -2.15 12.30
CA LEU A 353 -14.65 -1.27 11.33
C LEU A 353 -15.44 -0.12 11.95
N ASP A 354 -15.71 -0.14 13.26
CA ASP A 354 -16.31 0.99 13.98
C ASP A 354 -15.37 2.22 13.95
N VAL A 355 -14.05 1.98 14.01
CA VAL A 355 -13.03 3.04 13.87
C VAL A 355 -13.06 3.63 12.47
N PHE A 356 -13.11 2.77 11.44
CA PHE A 356 -13.27 3.18 10.03
C PHE A 356 -14.50 4.07 9.86
N TYR A 357 -15.65 3.61 10.33
CA TYR A 357 -16.94 4.31 10.18
C TYR A 357 -16.94 5.69 10.84
N LYS A 358 -16.29 5.83 12.03
CA LYS A 358 -16.17 7.10 12.74
C LYS A 358 -15.16 8.05 12.09
N ALA A 359 -14.06 7.54 11.57
CA ALA A 359 -13.01 8.34 10.91
C ALA A 359 -13.45 8.84 9.53
N PHE A 360 -14.37 8.15 8.87
CA PHE A 360 -14.83 8.44 7.50
C PHE A 360 -15.35 9.88 7.33
N PRO A 361 -16.38 10.36 8.09
CA PRO A 361 -16.90 11.72 7.95
C PRO A 361 -15.84 12.78 8.34
N CYS A 362 -14.98 12.49 9.32
CA CYS A 362 -13.89 13.40 9.68
C CYS A 362 -12.96 13.63 8.49
N ARG A 363 -12.59 12.55 7.76
CA ARG A 363 -11.74 12.66 6.57
C ARG A 363 -12.40 13.44 5.44
N LEU A 364 -13.71 13.33 5.23
CA LEU A 364 -14.45 14.12 4.25
C LEU A 364 -14.41 15.62 4.59
N ILE A 365 -14.61 15.98 5.86
CA ILE A 365 -14.54 17.38 6.32
C ILE A 365 -13.13 17.92 6.13
N ILE A 366 -12.08 17.14 6.41
CA ILE A 366 -10.70 17.52 6.17
C ILE A 366 -10.43 17.75 4.68
N GLY A 367 -11.06 16.96 3.79
CA GLY A 367 -11.00 17.14 2.34
C GLY A 367 -11.54 18.52 1.91
N LEU A 368 -12.66 18.97 2.49
CA LEU A 368 -13.13 20.35 2.30
C LEU A 368 -12.16 21.37 2.87
N GLY A 369 -11.54 21.08 4.01
CA GLY A 369 -10.49 21.91 4.60
C GLY A 369 -9.29 22.10 3.65
N TYR A 370 -8.93 21.06 2.88
CA TYR A 370 -7.91 21.16 1.86
C TYR A 370 -8.31 22.07 0.69
N ALA A 371 -9.55 22.00 0.25
CA ALA A 371 -10.06 22.92 -0.79
C ALA A 371 -9.99 24.39 -0.31
N LEU A 372 -10.36 24.64 0.95
CA LEU A 372 -10.21 25.96 1.56
C LEU A 372 -8.74 26.38 1.71
N LEU A 373 -7.85 25.47 2.06
CA LEU A 373 -6.41 25.72 2.16
C LEU A 373 -5.83 26.14 0.81
N VAL A 374 -6.17 25.42 -0.27
CA VAL A 374 -5.74 25.76 -1.63
C VAL A 374 -6.28 27.14 -2.03
N TRP A 375 -7.57 27.40 -1.79
CA TRP A 375 -8.18 28.71 -2.08
C TRP A 375 -7.52 29.86 -1.32
N TRP A 376 -7.08 29.61 -0.09
CA TRP A 376 -6.42 30.62 0.75
C TRP A 376 -4.96 30.85 0.34
N THR A 377 -4.28 29.89 -0.31
CA THR A 377 -2.85 29.92 -0.65
C THR A 377 -2.44 31.19 -1.41
N PRO A 378 -3.11 31.63 -2.50
CA PRO A 378 -2.70 32.83 -3.24
C PRO A 378 -2.71 34.10 -2.40
N SER A 379 -3.66 34.23 -1.46
CA SER A 379 -3.78 35.44 -0.60
C SER A 379 -2.69 35.56 0.46
N THR A 380 -1.96 34.44 0.75
CA THR A 380 -0.89 34.45 1.75
C THR A 380 0.49 34.68 1.17
N LYS A 381 0.62 34.69 -0.16
CA LYS A 381 1.89 34.91 -0.84
C LYS A 381 2.36 36.33 -0.64
N GLN A 382 3.55 36.50 -0.04
CA GLN A 382 4.20 37.79 0.16
C GLN A 382 5.36 37.95 -0.81
N GLU A 383 5.29 38.92 -1.70
CA GLU A 383 6.29 39.17 -2.77
C GLU A 383 6.71 37.92 -3.55
N LYS A 384 7.66 37.12 -3.04
CA LYS A 384 8.15 35.89 -3.69
C LYS A 384 8.12 34.64 -2.78
N GLU A 385 7.80 34.80 -1.48
CA GLU A 385 7.86 33.71 -0.52
C GLU A 385 6.58 33.58 0.30
N PHE A 386 6.34 32.37 0.82
CA PHE A 386 5.27 32.11 1.77
C PHE A 386 5.80 32.27 3.21
N PRO A 387 5.03 32.91 4.11
CA PRO A 387 5.43 33.12 5.50
C PRO A 387 5.47 31.78 6.26
N PHE A 388 6.26 31.72 7.32
CA PHE A 388 6.43 30.49 8.12
C PHE A 388 5.11 29.91 8.66
N TYR A 389 4.18 30.77 9.09
CA TYR A 389 2.87 30.33 9.60
C TYR A 389 2.05 29.57 8.55
N TYR A 390 2.21 29.88 7.26
CA TYR A 390 1.56 29.15 6.17
C TYR A 390 1.98 27.69 6.16
N TYR A 391 3.30 27.43 6.22
CA TYR A 391 3.82 26.06 6.27
C TYR A 391 3.38 25.33 7.55
N ALA A 392 3.23 26.04 8.67
CA ALA A 392 2.70 25.46 9.90
C ALA A 392 1.24 25.02 9.75
N VAL A 393 0.41 25.82 9.07
CA VAL A 393 -1.00 25.47 8.77
C VAL A 393 -1.08 24.29 7.82
N VAL A 394 -0.26 24.28 6.75
CA VAL A 394 -0.18 23.13 5.83
C VAL A 394 0.22 21.87 6.58
N LEU A 395 1.28 21.92 7.39
CA LEU A 395 1.77 20.80 8.18
C LEU A 395 0.70 20.26 9.14
N PHE A 396 0.01 21.16 9.84
CA PHE A 396 -1.08 20.79 10.75
C PHE A 396 -2.24 20.11 9.99
N SER A 397 -2.64 20.65 8.85
CA SER A 397 -3.69 20.07 8.01
C SER A 397 -3.31 18.67 7.53
N TYR A 398 -2.04 18.47 7.09
CA TYR A 398 -1.52 17.16 6.73
C TYR A 398 -1.51 16.19 7.93
N ALA A 399 -1.11 16.65 9.12
CA ALA A 399 -1.09 15.82 10.32
C ALA A 399 -2.49 15.31 10.69
N VAL A 400 -3.49 16.19 10.69
CA VAL A 400 -4.89 15.83 10.97
C VAL A 400 -5.43 14.85 9.91
N HIS A 401 -5.11 15.08 8.64
CA HIS A 401 -5.46 14.14 7.56
C HIS A 401 -4.83 12.77 7.76
N GLN A 402 -3.55 12.70 8.14
CA GLN A 402 -2.85 11.44 8.40
C GLN A 402 -3.52 10.64 9.54
N VAL A 403 -3.98 11.32 10.60
CA VAL A 403 -4.71 10.65 11.68
C VAL A 403 -5.98 9.94 11.15
N ALA A 404 -6.79 10.64 10.35
CA ALA A 404 -8.01 10.07 9.78
C ALA A 404 -7.69 8.93 8.79
N LEU A 405 -6.69 9.13 7.91
CA LEU A 405 -6.25 8.15 6.92
C LEU A 405 -5.77 6.86 7.59
N TYR A 406 -4.84 6.97 8.56
CA TYR A 406 -4.29 5.79 9.25
C TYR A 406 -5.34 5.10 10.12
N SER A 407 -6.30 5.85 10.71
CA SER A 407 -7.42 5.25 11.44
C SER A 407 -8.25 4.33 10.54
N MET A 408 -8.53 4.77 9.32
CA MET A 408 -9.26 3.94 8.34
C MET A 408 -8.40 2.77 7.84
N TYR A 409 -7.12 3.01 7.56
CA TYR A 409 -6.21 2.01 7.04
C TYR A 409 -5.99 0.86 8.03
N VAL A 410 -5.62 1.19 9.29
CA VAL A 410 -5.37 0.19 10.34
C VAL A 410 -6.64 -0.60 10.67
N ALA A 411 -7.80 0.07 10.69
CA ALA A 411 -9.09 -0.60 10.91
C ALA A 411 -9.40 -1.62 9.80
N THR A 412 -9.16 -1.26 8.54
CA THR A 412 -9.34 -2.16 7.39
C THR A 412 -8.39 -3.35 7.46
N MET A 413 -7.10 -3.10 7.75
CA MET A 413 -6.09 -4.16 7.87
C MET A 413 -6.38 -5.13 9.02
N ALA A 414 -6.81 -4.61 10.17
CA ALA A 414 -7.21 -5.43 11.31
C ALA A 414 -8.44 -6.30 10.98
N PHE A 415 -9.40 -5.76 10.22
CA PHE A 415 -10.56 -6.53 9.78
C PHE A 415 -10.18 -7.57 8.74
N ASN A 416 -9.34 -7.23 7.74
CA ASN A 416 -8.83 -8.16 6.74
C ASN A 416 -8.14 -9.37 7.40
N ALA A 417 -7.28 -9.11 8.39
CA ALA A 417 -6.61 -10.16 9.15
C ALA A 417 -7.59 -11.05 9.94
N LYS A 418 -8.64 -10.44 10.50
CA LYS A 418 -9.64 -11.15 11.31
C LYS A 418 -10.52 -12.09 10.49
N VAL A 419 -10.91 -11.69 9.26
CA VAL A 419 -11.83 -12.47 8.41
C VAL A 419 -11.11 -13.46 7.51
N SER A 420 -9.80 -13.31 7.32
CA SER A 420 -9.00 -14.22 6.50
C SER A 420 -8.95 -15.61 7.12
N ASP A 421 -9.29 -16.64 6.34
CA ASP A 421 -9.23 -18.03 6.76
C ASP A 421 -7.77 -18.45 7.02
N PRO A 422 -7.42 -18.96 8.21
CA PRO A 422 -6.05 -19.35 8.54
C PRO A 422 -5.44 -20.39 7.59
N LEU A 423 -6.25 -21.29 7.02
CA LEU A 423 -5.79 -22.33 6.10
C LEU A 423 -5.29 -21.78 4.76
N ILE A 424 -5.89 -20.68 4.29
CA ILE A 424 -5.59 -20.02 3.01
C ILE A 424 -5.26 -18.53 3.23
N GLY A 425 -4.87 -18.17 4.45
CA GLY A 425 -4.77 -16.79 4.94
C GLY A 425 -3.88 -15.89 4.08
N GLY A 426 -2.77 -16.40 3.56
CA GLY A 426 -1.86 -15.64 2.71
C GLY A 426 -2.56 -15.14 1.44
N THR A 427 -3.21 -16.02 0.69
CA THR A 427 -3.93 -15.69 -0.55
C THR A 427 -5.16 -14.80 -0.27
N TYR A 428 -5.90 -15.09 0.80
CA TYR A 428 -7.09 -14.34 1.18
C TYR A 428 -6.74 -12.91 1.59
N MET A 429 -5.76 -12.75 2.47
CA MET A 429 -5.28 -11.44 2.92
C MET A 429 -4.74 -10.61 1.76
N THR A 430 -3.97 -11.25 0.85
CA THR A 430 -3.46 -10.60 -0.37
C THR A 430 -4.59 -10.11 -1.27
N LEU A 431 -5.65 -10.90 -1.44
CA LEU A 431 -6.85 -10.49 -2.18
C LEU A 431 -7.47 -9.22 -1.60
N LEU A 432 -7.75 -9.22 -0.29
CA LEU A 432 -8.41 -8.08 0.37
C LEU A 432 -7.52 -6.82 0.35
N ASN A 433 -6.21 -6.98 0.55
CA ASN A 433 -5.26 -5.87 0.47
C ASN A 433 -5.16 -5.30 -0.95
N THR A 434 -5.14 -6.16 -1.96
CA THR A 434 -5.13 -5.76 -3.37
C THR A 434 -6.38 -4.97 -3.74
N VAL A 435 -7.57 -5.44 -3.31
CA VAL A 435 -8.85 -4.73 -3.52
C VAL A 435 -8.86 -3.39 -2.78
N THR A 436 -8.32 -3.34 -1.56
CA THR A 436 -8.19 -2.10 -0.77
C THR A 436 -7.31 -1.06 -1.49
N ASN A 437 -6.19 -1.49 -2.09
CA ASN A 437 -5.30 -0.62 -2.85
C ASN A 437 -5.96 -0.15 -4.16
N LEU A 438 -6.57 -1.07 -4.89
CA LEU A 438 -7.30 -0.76 -6.12
C LEU A 438 -8.40 0.27 -5.85
N GLY A 439 -9.16 0.10 -4.75
CA GLY A 439 -10.21 1.04 -4.32
C GLY A 439 -9.70 2.46 -4.00
N GLY A 440 -8.39 2.65 -3.83
CA GLY A 440 -7.76 3.98 -3.74
C GLY A 440 -7.26 4.48 -5.09
N ASN A 441 -6.61 3.62 -5.87
CA ASN A 441 -5.92 4.04 -7.08
C ASN A 441 -6.84 4.42 -8.24
N TRP A 442 -7.91 3.65 -8.52
CA TRP A 442 -8.79 3.98 -9.63
C TRP A 442 -9.54 5.31 -9.45
N PRO A 443 -10.05 5.66 -8.23
CA PRO A 443 -10.70 6.96 -8.07
C PRO A 443 -9.70 8.12 -8.16
N SER A 444 -8.47 7.93 -7.67
CA SER A 444 -7.41 8.94 -7.77
C SER A 444 -7.00 9.21 -9.23
N THR A 445 -6.90 8.15 -10.05
CA THR A 445 -6.64 8.29 -11.49
C THR A 445 -7.79 9.02 -12.19
N LEU A 446 -9.04 8.67 -11.85
CA LEU A 446 -10.22 9.33 -12.40
C LEU A 446 -10.31 10.80 -11.98
N ALA A 447 -9.99 11.11 -10.72
CA ALA A 447 -9.94 12.47 -10.23
C ALA A 447 -8.95 13.32 -11.04
N LEU A 448 -7.71 12.87 -11.19
CA LEU A 448 -6.72 13.57 -12.01
C LEU A 448 -7.19 13.79 -13.45
N TRP A 449 -7.93 12.84 -14.00
CA TRP A 449 -8.43 12.92 -15.39
C TRP A 449 -9.60 13.91 -15.56
N LEU A 450 -10.37 14.12 -14.51
CA LEU A 450 -11.56 14.97 -14.54
C LEU A 450 -11.27 16.45 -14.22
N VAL A 451 -10.14 16.79 -13.61
CA VAL A 451 -9.82 18.20 -13.26
C VAL A 451 -9.85 19.11 -14.49
N ASP A 452 -9.12 18.74 -15.56
CA ASP A 452 -9.02 19.57 -16.78
C ASP A 452 -10.39 19.75 -17.45
N PRO A 453 -11.20 18.70 -17.72
CA PRO A 453 -12.52 18.85 -18.31
C PRO A 453 -13.55 19.66 -17.47
N LEU A 454 -13.35 19.68 -16.14
CA LEU A 454 -14.22 20.45 -15.23
C LEU A 454 -13.74 21.89 -15.03
N THR A 455 -12.53 22.23 -15.51
CA THR A 455 -11.97 23.59 -15.42
C THR A 455 -12.45 24.43 -16.60
N LEU A 456 -13.19 25.51 -16.31
CA LEU A 456 -13.66 26.46 -17.33
C LEU A 456 -12.73 27.66 -17.37
N LYS A 457 -12.22 28.00 -18.57
CA LYS A 457 -11.36 29.16 -18.82
C LYS A 457 -12.04 30.12 -19.76
N GLU A 458 -12.07 31.37 -19.42
CA GLU A 458 -12.68 32.44 -20.20
C GLU A 458 -11.63 33.46 -20.64
N CYS A 459 -11.83 34.05 -21.82
CA CYS A 459 -10.97 35.08 -22.35
C CYS A 459 -11.36 36.44 -21.73
N GLN A 460 -10.50 37.00 -20.91
CA GLN A 460 -10.66 38.35 -20.38
C GLN A 460 -10.18 39.37 -21.42
N GLY A 461 -11.11 40.06 -22.06
CA GLY A 461 -10.88 41.01 -23.17
C GLY A 461 -11.75 40.73 -24.39
N ALA A 462 -12.35 39.52 -24.53
CA ALA A 462 -13.32 39.18 -25.55
C ALA A 462 -14.47 38.43 -24.90
N ALA A 463 -15.54 39.13 -24.53
CA ALA A 463 -16.70 38.56 -23.83
C ALA A 463 -17.33 37.39 -24.63
N GLY A 464 -17.44 36.22 -23.98
CA GLY A 464 -18.08 35.05 -24.55
C GLY A 464 -17.16 34.07 -25.30
N GLN A 465 -15.83 34.25 -25.30
CA GLN A 465 -14.89 33.32 -25.92
C GLN A 465 -14.25 32.45 -24.85
N SER A 466 -14.40 31.10 -25.00
CA SER A 466 -13.74 30.15 -24.11
C SER A 466 -12.25 30.02 -24.45
N CYS A 467 -11.45 29.64 -23.47
CA CYS A 467 -10.03 29.29 -23.64
C CYS A 467 -9.78 27.80 -23.38
N ASP A 468 -10.74 26.93 -23.65
CA ASP A 468 -10.71 25.51 -23.29
C ASP A 468 -9.75 24.67 -24.17
N SER A 469 -9.28 25.23 -25.32
CA SER A 469 -8.31 24.61 -26.18
C SER A 469 -7.11 25.52 -26.43
N LEU A 470 -5.96 24.94 -26.81
CA LEU A 470 -4.76 25.69 -27.17
C LEU A 470 -5.05 26.69 -28.31
N GLU A 471 -5.86 26.29 -29.30
CA GLU A 471 -6.26 27.15 -30.41
C GLU A 471 -7.11 28.32 -29.93
N ALA A 472 -8.06 28.10 -29.03
CA ALA A 472 -8.91 29.13 -28.43
C ALA A 472 -8.08 30.10 -27.57
N ALA A 473 -7.09 29.60 -26.84
CA ALA A 473 -6.17 30.42 -26.05
C ALA A 473 -5.29 31.30 -26.93
N GLU A 474 -4.79 30.80 -28.10
CA GLU A 474 -4.05 31.60 -29.08
C GLU A 474 -4.92 32.68 -29.70
N VAL A 475 -6.18 32.36 -30.03
CA VAL A 475 -7.13 33.33 -30.57
C VAL A 475 -7.38 34.45 -29.55
N CYS A 476 -7.58 34.10 -28.29
CA CYS A 476 -7.72 35.07 -27.17
C CYS A 476 -6.48 35.99 -27.10
N GLY A 477 -5.27 35.41 -27.15
CA GLY A 477 -4.01 36.18 -27.12
C GLY A 477 -3.86 37.10 -28.32
N ARG A 478 -4.24 36.67 -29.54
CA ARG A 478 -4.23 37.50 -30.75
C ARG A 478 -5.20 38.70 -30.65
N MET A 479 -6.27 38.56 -29.90
CA MET A 479 -7.23 39.64 -29.65
C MET A 479 -6.82 40.56 -28.48
N GLY A 480 -5.64 40.37 -27.91
CA GLY A 480 -5.13 41.14 -26.78
C GLY A 480 -5.77 40.75 -25.43
N GLY A 481 -6.51 39.65 -25.36
CA GLY A 481 -7.08 39.10 -24.15
C GLY A 481 -6.12 38.16 -23.41
N THR A 482 -6.45 37.90 -22.15
CA THR A 482 -5.77 36.89 -21.31
C THR A 482 -6.78 35.83 -20.88
N CYS A 483 -6.37 34.55 -20.93
CA CYS A 483 -7.20 33.46 -20.44
C CYS A 483 -7.17 33.40 -18.92
N VAL A 484 -8.32 33.53 -18.28
CA VAL A 484 -8.51 33.46 -16.83
C VAL A 484 -9.41 32.29 -16.50
N THR A 485 -9.07 31.54 -15.46
CA THR A 485 -9.90 30.44 -14.95
C THR A 485 -11.12 31.04 -14.24
N SER A 486 -12.33 30.85 -14.80
CA SER A 486 -13.59 31.28 -14.20
C SER A 486 -14.10 30.26 -13.18
N LEU A 487 -13.90 28.97 -13.46
CA LEU A 487 -14.24 27.87 -12.56
C LEU A 487 -13.14 26.82 -12.58
N ASP A 488 -12.54 26.56 -11.44
CA ASP A 488 -11.51 25.54 -11.31
C ASP A 488 -12.12 24.17 -11.00
N GLY A 489 -11.82 23.19 -11.84
CA GLY A 489 -12.33 21.82 -11.73
C GLY A 489 -12.02 21.15 -10.40
N TYR A 490 -10.90 21.48 -9.76
CA TYR A 490 -10.54 20.94 -8.45
C TYR A 490 -11.58 21.22 -7.37
N TYR A 491 -12.14 22.45 -7.31
CA TYR A 491 -13.15 22.79 -6.30
C TYR A 491 -14.49 22.08 -6.58
N VAL A 492 -14.89 22.03 -7.85
CA VAL A 492 -16.08 21.31 -8.28
C VAL A 492 -15.97 19.83 -7.90
N GLU A 493 -14.85 19.24 -8.25
CA GLU A 493 -14.58 17.82 -7.99
C GLU A 493 -14.49 17.53 -6.48
N SER A 494 -13.81 18.37 -5.72
CA SER A 494 -13.74 18.24 -4.26
C SER A 494 -15.11 18.24 -3.62
N LEU A 495 -16.02 19.12 -4.06
CA LEU A 495 -17.39 19.19 -3.56
C LEU A 495 -18.18 17.94 -3.95
N VAL A 496 -18.11 17.53 -5.21
CA VAL A 496 -18.82 16.34 -5.74
C VAL A 496 -18.33 15.07 -5.04
N CYS A 497 -17.01 14.88 -4.90
CA CYS A 497 -16.42 13.75 -4.18
C CYS A 497 -16.89 13.68 -2.73
N VAL A 498 -16.93 14.81 -2.03
CA VAL A 498 -17.40 14.87 -0.64
C VAL A 498 -18.88 14.53 -0.54
N LEU A 499 -19.71 15.02 -1.45
CA LEU A 499 -21.15 14.69 -1.50
C LEU A 499 -21.36 13.19 -1.77
N ILE A 500 -20.62 12.60 -2.72
CA ILE A 500 -20.61 11.16 -2.97
C ILE A 500 -20.15 10.41 -1.71
N GLY A 501 -19.10 10.89 -1.03
CA GLY A 501 -18.57 10.30 0.19
C GLY A 501 -19.58 10.29 1.34
N PHE A 502 -20.28 11.40 1.59
CA PHE A 502 -21.36 11.45 2.61
C PHE A 502 -22.53 10.57 2.23
N SER A 503 -22.92 10.52 0.95
CA SER A 503 -23.96 9.61 0.46
C SER A 503 -23.53 8.15 0.69
N TRP A 504 -22.30 7.80 0.33
CA TRP A 504 -21.74 6.46 0.58
C TRP A 504 -21.76 6.11 2.07
N TRP A 505 -21.31 7.02 2.94
CA TRP A 505 -21.28 6.81 4.37
C TRP A 505 -22.68 6.58 4.96
N PHE A 506 -23.66 7.34 4.49
CA PHE A 506 -25.05 7.26 4.97
C PHE A 506 -25.73 5.96 4.53
N PHE A 507 -25.60 5.60 3.23
CA PHE A 507 -26.30 4.43 2.67
C PHE A 507 -25.52 3.12 2.86
N LEU A 508 -24.22 3.13 2.61
CA LEU A 508 -23.38 1.92 2.58
C LEU A 508 -22.53 1.73 3.83
N GLY A 509 -22.21 2.80 4.56
CA GLY A 509 -21.38 2.72 5.75
C GLY A 509 -21.96 1.83 6.85
N LYS A 510 -23.29 1.81 7.01
CA LYS A 510 -23.98 0.90 7.94
C LYS A 510 -23.82 -0.55 7.51
N ARG A 511 -23.88 -0.83 6.19
CA ARG A 511 -23.66 -2.17 5.64
C ARG A 511 -22.22 -2.65 5.87
N LEU A 512 -21.23 -1.75 5.64
CA LEU A 512 -19.84 -2.05 5.97
C LEU A 512 -19.69 -2.43 7.46
N LYS A 513 -20.29 -1.65 8.34
CA LYS A 513 -20.26 -1.89 9.77
C LYS A 513 -20.90 -3.22 10.16
N SER A 514 -22.04 -3.62 9.52
CA SER A 514 -22.73 -4.88 9.81
C SER A 514 -21.94 -6.12 9.38
N LEU A 515 -21.01 -6.01 8.43
CA LEU A 515 -20.18 -7.14 8.00
C LEU A 515 -19.30 -7.72 9.11
N GLN A 516 -18.94 -6.94 10.12
CA GLN A 516 -18.16 -7.45 11.26
C GLN A 516 -18.99 -8.27 12.25
N ASP A 517 -20.33 -8.24 12.13
CA ASP A 517 -21.27 -9.00 12.94
C ASP A 517 -21.69 -10.32 12.24
N GLU A 518 -21.25 -10.54 10.98
CA GLU A 518 -21.47 -11.79 10.25
C GLU A 518 -20.74 -12.96 10.93
N THR A 519 -21.32 -14.14 10.81
CA THR A 519 -20.75 -15.36 11.41
C THR A 519 -19.40 -15.71 10.75
N PRO A 520 -18.44 -16.30 11.50
CA PRO A 520 -17.17 -16.73 10.92
C PRO A 520 -17.33 -17.64 9.70
N SER A 521 -18.39 -18.46 9.65
CA SER A 521 -18.70 -19.35 8.52
C SER A 521 -19.04 -18.61 7.21
N ALA A 522 -19.44 -17.33 7.27
CA ALA A 522 -19.71 -16.51 6.09
C ALA A 522 -18.41 -16.09 5.36
N TRP A 523 -17.27 -16.16 6.06
CA TRP A 523 -15.94 -15.78 5.59
C TRP A 523 -15.04 -16.98 5.28
N GLN A 524 -15.47 -18.20 5.62
CA GLN A 524 -14.70 -19.42 5.37
C GLN A 524 -15.08 -20.05 4.03
N CYS A 525 -14.08 -20.35 3.22
CA CYS A 525 -14.27 -21.09 1.99
C CYS A 525 -14.55 -22.54 2.35
N ARG A 526 -15.79 -23.02 2.09
CA ARG A 526 -16.11 -24.45 2.17
C ARG A 526 -15.36 -25.14 1.04
N THR A 527 -14.17 -25.66 1.33
CA THR A 527 -13.56 -26.64 0.44
C THR A 527 -14.48 -27.84 0.39
N HIS A 528 -15.15 -28.08 -0.73
CA HIS A 528 -15.82 -29.34 -0.97
C HIS A 528 -14.75 -30.43 -0.85
N LYS A 529 -14.88 -31.26 0.22
CA LYS A 529 -14.22 -32.55 0.31
C LYS A 529 -14.68 -33.44 -0.83
#